data_d3b438cddcfbe10119cba0fb7a2b48e6
#
_entry.id   d3b438cddcfbe10119cba0fb7a2b48e6
#
_cell.length_a   1.000
_cell.length_b   1.000
_cell.length_c   1.000
_cell.angle_alpha   90.00
_cell.angle_beta   90.00
_cell.angle_gamma   90.00
#
_symmetry.space_group_name_H-M   'P 1'
#
loop_
_entity.id
_entity.type
_entity.pdbx_description
1 polymer ?
#
loop_
_entity_poly.entity_id
_entity_poly.type
_entity_poly.pdbx_seq_one_letter_code
_entity_poly.pdbx_strand_id
1 'polypeptide(L)'
;MNRSTFLRLAAVGAAALAVPLGAVAQQVINLTVASSHPTTIPWVGFIPQVFMPEVDKRLAAGGKYKIQWKEAFGGQLYKANATLTSVEQGITDIGWVFSYLEPAKMPISQLSVHTPFVTSDTRIVLGAMNELIDKNPVFRNEWDKYNLVFLGATGSDTYDLYTKFPVKSINDLKGKKISAPGILGLWLRGVGATPVDGALTTFYTDIQTGVSEGVVSLATGILPTKIYEVAPYITKVNMGVVFSGGLAINKDTWGKLPPEVQTAMREAGAEYSRRHGEDLVQRHQTAMDRMVEVGKTQNPPVTVTPMSEADRRKWIDSLPPLSQEWVKNNEARGVQAKALLNQYITAVKARGAKPERDWER
;
A
#
# COMPACT_ATOMS: atom_id res chain seq x y z
N MET A 1 -86.26 -54.63 14.05
CA MET A 1 -85.18 -55.32 14.72
C MET A 1 -83.94 -55.29 13.82
N ASN A 2 -83.02 -54.39 14.03
CA ASN A 2 -81.64 -54.51 13.45
C ASN A 2 -80.73 -53.60 14.26
N ARG A 3 -79.77 -54.23 14.88
CA ARG A 3 -78.63 -53.61 15.59
C ARG A 3 -77.53 -53.33 14.60
N SER A 4 -77.10 -52.13 14.43
CA SER A 4 -75.93 -51.77 13.70
C SER A 4 -74.90 -51.16 14.67
N THR A 5 -73.80 -51.89 14.78
CA THR A 5 -72.64 -51.57 15.65
C THR A 5 -71.80 -50.47 15.02
N PHE A 6 -71.62 -49.37 15.74
CA PHE A 6 -70.70 -48.31 15.31
C PHE A 6 -69.25 -48.61 15.80
N LEU A 7 -68.37 -48.87 14.86
CA LEU A 7 -66.91 -48.81 15.14
C LEU A 7 -66.44 -47.34 15.07
N ARG A 8 -65.95 -46.82 16.13
CA ARG A 8 -65.24 -45.54 16.16
C ARG A 8 -63.74 -45.82 16.04
N LEU A 9 -63.14 -45.46 14.87
CA LEU A 9 -61.69 -45.35 14.68
C LEU A 9 -61.24 -44.05 15.35
N ALA A 10 -60.40 -44.12 16.36
CA ALA A 10 -59.64 -42.97 16.91
C ALA A 10 -58.42 -42.70 16.04
N ALA A 11 -58.40 -41.68 15.28
CA ALA A 11 -57.22 -41.18 14.59
C ALA A 11 -56.37 -40.34 15.56
N VAL A 12 -55.24 -40.90 16.00
CA VAL A 12 -54.23 -40.16 16.79
C VAL A 12 -53.40 -39.36 15.78
N GLY A 13 -53.70 -38.07 15.69
CA GLY A 13 -52.90 -37.09 14.95
C GLY A 13 -51.61 -36.79 15.67
N ALA A 14 -50.46 -37.27 15.16
CA ALA A 14 -49.15 -36.84 15.60
C ALA A 14 -48.89 -35.42 15.08
N ALA A 15 -49.08 -34.41 15.93
CA ALA A 15 -48.65 -33.03 15.67
C ALA A 15 -47.13 -32.99 15.82
N ALA A 16 -46.43 -33.03 14.69
CA ALA A 16 -45.00 -32.74 14.63
C ALA A 16 -44.80 -31.26 15.00
N LEU A 17 -44.28 -31.02 16.22
CA LEU A 17 -43.78 -29.74 16.67
C LEU A 17 -42.55 -29.37 15.78
N ALA A 18 -42.82 -28.65 14.70
CA ALA A 18 -41.76 -27.94 13.99
C ALA A 18 -41.20 -26.85 14.89
N VAL A 19 -40.09 -27.18 15.58
CA VAL A 19 -39.29 -26.19 16.30
C VAL A 19 -38.77 -25.24 15.21
N PRO A 20 -39.13 -23.92 15.22
CA PRO A 20 -38.52 -23.00 14.29
C PRO A 20 -37.02 -22.99 14.65
N LEU A 21 -36.18 -23.43 13.71
CA LEU A 21 -34.74 -23.11 13.74
C LEU A 21 -34.67 -21.58 13.82
N GLY A 22 -34.47 -21.06 15.03
CA GLY A 22 -34.38 -19.63 15.26
C GLY A 22 -33.29 -19.09 14.34
N ALA A 23 -33.68 -18.29 13.37
CA ALA A 23 -32.74 -17.49 12.61
C ALA A 23 -32.00 -16.62 13.62
N VAL A 24 -30.77 -16.99 13.94
CA VAL A 24 -29.89 -16.17 14.79
C VAL A 24 -29.74 -14.85 14.06
N ALA A 25 -30.32 -13.80 14.64
CA ALA A 25 -30.21 -12.47 14.03
C ALA A 25 -28.74 -12.12 13.85
N GLN A 26 -28.38 -11.84 12.61
CA GLN A 26 -27.00 -11.49 12.26
C GLN A 26 -26.57 -10.25 13.03
N GLN A 27 -25.47 -10.32 13.79
CA GLN A 27 -24.94 -9.19 14.54
C GLN A 27 -24.27 -8.21 13.55
N VAL A 28 -24.77 -6.99 13.48
CA VAL A 28 -24.21 -5.93 12.64
C VAL A 28 -23.12 -5.19 13.40
N ILE A 29 -21.94 -5.08 12.80
CA ILE A 29 -20.78 -4.34 13.33
C ILE A 29 -20.54 -3.15 12.36
N ASN A 30 -20.61 -1.93 12.89
CA ASN A 30 -20.36 -0.72 12.12
C ASN A 30 -18.86 -0.39 12.17
N LEU A 31 -18.22 -0.22 11.01
CA LEU A 31 -16.81 0.16 10.91
C LEU A 31 -16.64 1.27 9.88
N THR A 32 -15.91 2.30 10.29
CA THR A 32 -15.47 3.36 9.38
C THR A 32 -14.14 2.95 8.75
N VAL A 33 -14.07 3.06 7.42
CA VAL A 33 -12.84 2.85 6.65
C VAL A 33 -12.52 4.11 5.87
N ALA A 34 -11.28 4.59 5.99
CA ALA A 34 -10.90 5.88 5.43
C ALA A 34 -9.52 5.88 4.76
N SER A 35 -9.31 6.85 3.88
CA SER A 35 -8.01 7.14 3.28
C SER A 35 -7.87 8.61 2.92
N SER A 36 -6.64 9.12 3.01
CA SER A 36 -6.26 10.45 2.54
C SER A 36 -6.33 10.60 1.02
N HIS A 37 -6.27 9.50 0.27
CA HIS A 37 -6.30 9.47 -1.19
C HIS A 37 -7.63 8.91 -1.72
N PRO A 38 -8.01 9.26 -2.96
CA PRO A 38 -9.22 8.73 -3.58
C PRO A 38 -9.04 7.28 -4.06
N THR A 39 -10.15 6.59 -4.30
CA THR A 39 -10.19 5.21 -4.78
C THR A 39 -9.66 5.00 -6.21
N THR A 40 -9.39 6.07 -6.94
CA THR A 40 -8.68 6.01 -8.22
C THR A 40 -7.20 5.61 -8.09
N ILE A 41 -6.65 5.76 -6.88
CA ILE A 41 -5.29 5.32 -6.55
C ILE A 41 -5.34 3.83 -6.17
N PRO A 42 -4.51 2.94 -6.76
CA PRO A 42 -4.65 1.49 -6.65
C PRO A 42 -4.75 0.97 -5.21
N TRP A 43 -3.84 1.37 -4.32
CA TRP A 43 -3.86 0.88 -2.93
C TRP A 43 -5.11 1.28 -2.15
N VAL A 44 -5.75 2.39 -2.50
CA VAL A 44 -7.04 2.78 -1.90
C VAL A 44 -8.19 2.06 -2.59
N GLY A 45 -8.17 1.98 -3.92
CA GLY A 45 -9.22 1.33 -4.71
C GLY A 45 -9.41 -0.14 -4.36
N PHE A 46 -8.33 -0.84 -4.03
CA PHE A 46 -8.38 -2.23 -3.58
C PHE A 46 -9.04 -2.42 -2.21
N ILE A 47 -9.23 -1.38 -1.41
CA ILE A 47 -9.98 -1.49 -0.16
C ILE A 47 -11.45 -1.85 -0.45
N PRO A 48 -12.24 -1.02 -1.19
CA PRO A 48 -13.62 -1.37 -1.51
C PRO A 48 -13.75 -2.47 -2.58
N GLN A 49 -12.74 -2.69 -3.43
CA GLN A 49 -12.81 -3.69 -4.49
C GLN A 49 -12.40 -5.10 -4.05
N VAL A 50 -11.56 -5.23 -3.03
CA VAL A 50 -11.01 -6.51 -2.58
C VAL A 50 -11.19 -6.71 -1.08
N PHE A 51 -10.63 -5.84 -0.23
CA PHE A 51 -10.61 -6.06 1.22
C PHE A 51 -12.02 -6.19 1.80
N MET A 52 -12.87 -5.21 1.58
CA MET A 52 -14.24 -5.21 2.13
C MET A 52 -15.08 -6.39 1.63
N PRO A 53 -15.14 -6.68 0.31
CA PRO A 53 -15.87 -7.85 -0.20
C PRO A 53 -15.31 -9.18 0.28
N GLU A 54 -14.01 -9.30 0.48
CA GLU A 54 -13.41 -10.54 0.99
C GLU A 54 -13.72 -10.76 2.47
N VAL A 55 -13.80 -9.69 3.29
CA VAL A 55 -14.32 -9.79 4.67
C VAL A 55 -15.78 -10.24 4.65
N ASP A 56 -16.63 -9.55 3.88
CA ASP A 56 -18.06 -9.86 3.83
C ASP A 56 -18.33 -11.29 3.35
N LYS A 57 -17.62 -11.76 2.33
CA LYS A 57 -17.70 -13.13 1.82
C LYS A 57 -17.36 -14.19 2.88
N ARG A 58 -16.29 -13.96 3.67
CA ARG A 58 -15.88 -14.89 4.73
C ARG A 58 -16.90 -14.93 5.87
N LEU A 59 -17.44 -13.78 6.25
CA LEU A 59 -18.44 -13.70 7.31
C LEU A 59 -19.79 -14.25 6.87
N ALA A 60 -20.14 -14.13 5.59
CA ALA A 60 -21.38 -14.71 5.05
C ALA A 60 -21.42 -16.24 5.21
N ALA A 61 -20.26 -16.93 5.15
CA ALA A 61 -20.18 -18.37 5.32
C ALA A 61 -20.62 -18.83 6.74
N GLY A 62 -20.31 -18.03 7.78
CA GLY A 62 -20.71 -18.30 9.16
C GLY A 62 -22.09 -17.76 9.53
N GLY A 63 -22.58 -16.76 8.80
CA GLY A 63 -23.91 -16.14 8.97
C GLY A 63 -24.15 -15.35 10.25
N LYS A 64 -23.18 -15.31 11.17
CA LYS A 64 -23.33 -14.69 12.51
C LYS A 64 -23.10 -13.19 12.51
N TYR A 65 -22.14 -12.71 11.71
CA TYR A 65 -21.69 -11.33 11.70
C TYR A 65 -21.82 -10.70 10.32
N LYS A 66 -22.11 -9.40 10.31
CA LYS A 66 -22.12 -8.57 9.11
C LYS A 66 -21.41 -7.25 9.40
N ILE A 67 -20.50 -6.82 8.53
CA ILE A 67 -19.93 -5.49 8.64
C ILE A 67 -20.83 -4.51 7.87
N GLN A 68 -21.14 -3.41 8.52
CA GLN A 68 -21.69 -2.23 7.86
C GLN A 68 -20.57 -1.20 7.70
N TRP A 69 -20.09 -1.10 6.48
CA TRP A 69 -19.01 -0.21 6.13
C TRP A 69 -19.45 1.23 6.01
N LYS A 70 -18.71 2.15 6.64
CA LYS A 70 -18.82 3.59 6.42
C LYS A 70 -17.55 4.07 5.73
N GLU A 71 -17.65 4.37 4.45
CA GLU A 71 -16.52 4.77 3.62
C GLU A 71 -16.26 6.27 3.70
N ALA A 72 -14.97 6.66 3.85
CA ALA A 72 -14.53 8.06 3.92
C ALA A 72 -13.18 8.22 3.19
N PHE A 73 -13.17 7.99 1.88
CA PHE A 73 -11.98 8.10 1.04
C PHE A 73 -11.76 9.53 0.50
N GLY A 74 -10.59 9.79 -0.11
CA GLY A 74 -10.29 11.07 -0.76
C GLY A 74 -10.01 12.22 0.20
N GLY A 75 -9.53 11.92 1.41
CA GLY A 75 -9.16 12.94 2.38
C GLY A 75 -10.34 13.61 3.08
N GLN A 76 -11.48 12.91 3.18
CA GLN A 76 -12.68 13.40 3.88
C GLN A 76 -12.44 13.55 5.39
N LEU A 77 -11.73 12.61 6.01
CA LEU A 77 -11.44 12.65 7.44
C LEU A 77 -10.05 13.18 7.77
N TYR A 78 -9.04 12.89 6.93
CA TYR A 78 -7.67 13.30 7.17
C TYR A 78 -6.85 13.41 5.88
N LYS A 79 -5.72 14.13 5.96
CA LYS A 79 -4.78 14.32 4.84
C LYS A 79 -3.59 13.35 4.95
N ALA A 80 -2.72 13.31 3.91
CA ALA A 80 -1.63 12.34 3.79
C ALA A 80 -0.65 12.32 4.98
N ASN A 81 -0.39 13.47 5.59
CA ASN A 81 0.50 13.63 6.75
C ASN A 81 -0.13 13.21 8.10
N ALA A 82 -1.39 12.80 8.12
CA ALA A 82 -2.11 12.40 9.32
C ALA A 82 -2.65 10.96 9.26
N THR A 83 -2.20 10.13 8.32
CA THR A 83 -2.72 8.78 8.15
C THR A 83 -2.47 7.90 9.38
N LEU A 84 -1.27 7.92 9.93
CA LEU A 84 -0.91 7.18 11.14
C LEU A 84 -1.75 7.62 12.34
N THR A 85 -1.70 8.91 12.67
CA THR A 85 -2.38 9.46 13.85
C THR A 85 -3.89 9.33 13.79
N SER A 86 -4.49 9.35 12.61
CA SER A 86 -5.95 9.22 12.46
C SER A 86 -6.46 7.81 12.78
N VAL A 87 -5.70 6.78 12.44
CA VAL A 87 -6.04 5.41 12.84
C VAL A 87 -5.66 5.17 14.31
N GLU A 88 -4.48 5.66 14.74
CA GLU A 88 -4.00 5.59 16.13
C GLU A 88 -5.04 6.14 17.11
N GLN A 89 -5.63 7.28 16.81
CA GLN A 89 -6.59 7.98 17.67
C GLN A 89 -8.05 7.53 17.48
N GLY A 90 -8.31 6.58 16.58
CA GLY A 90 -9.66 6.09 16.31
C GLY A 90 -10.57 7.10 15.59
N ILE A 91 -10.00 8.08 14.86
CA ILE A 91 -10.78 8.97 13.95
C ILE A 91 -11.43 8.12 12.86
N THR A 92 -10.80 7.03 12.48
CA THR A 92 -11.34 5.95 11.68
C THR A 92 -10.99 4.62 12.31
N ASP A 93 -11.83 3.59 12.15
CA ASP A 93 -11.54 2.25 12.64
C ASP A 93 -10.46 1.59 11.80
N ILE A 94 -10.57 1.66 10.48
CA ILE A 94 -9.63 1.11 9.52
C ILE A 94 -9.13 2.23 8.62
N GLY A 95 -7.83 2.24 8.38
CA GLY A 95 -7.23 3.23 7.50
C GLY A 95 -6.01 2.69 6.76
N TRP A 96 -5.74 3.31 5.62
CA TRP A 96 -4.48 3.10 4.96
C TRP A 96 -3.43 4.05 5.57
N VAL A 97 -2.33 3.46 6.08
CA VAL A 97 -1.27 4.17 6.79
C VAL A 97 -0.03 4.30 5.90
N PHE A 98 0.38 5.53 5.66
CA PHE A 98 1.59 5.88 4.92
C PHE A 98 2.83 5.80 5.82
N SER A 99 3.39 4.62 6.02
CA SER A 99 4.54 4.47 6.92
C SER A 99 5.78 5.21 6.45
N TYR A 100 6.01 5.33 5.14
CA TYR A 100 7.20 6.02 4.63
C TYR A 100 7.15 7.56 4.78
N LEU A 101 5.99 8.14 5.07
CA LEU A 101 5.87 9.54 5.48
C LEU A 101 6.13 9.77 6.98
N GLU A 102 6.33 8.70 7.73
CA GLU A 102 6.56 8.73 9.18
C GLU A 102 7.95 8.18 9.57
N PRO A 103 9.07 8.65 8.97
CA PRO A 103 10.38 8.03 9.17
C PRO A 103 10.89 8.12 10.62
N ALA A 104 10.44 9.10 11.38
CA ALA A 104 10.79 9.25 12.79
C ALA A 104 10.04 8.26 13.69
N LYS A 105 8.78 7.98 13.36
CA LYS A 105 7.89 7.11 14.13
C LYS A 105 7.97 5.65 13.69
N MET A 106 8.08 5.40 12.38
CA MET A 106 8.09 4.08 11.76
C MET A 106 9.41 3.82 10.98
N PRO A 107 10.56 3.87 11.66
CA PRO A 107 11.87 3.76 11.00
C PRO A 107 12.14 2.37 10.41
N ILE A 108 11.55 1.30 10.93
CA ILE A 108 11.75 -0.07 10.44
C ILE A 108 11.01 -0.27 9.11
N SER A 109 9.85 0.31 8.97
CA SER A 109 9.08 0.32 7.71
C SER A 109 9.80 1.06 6.55
N GLN A 110 10.90 1.77 6.81
CA GLN A 110 11.67 2.50 5.79
C GLN A 110 12.68 1.65 5.02
N LEU A 111 12.84 0.37 5.32
CA LEU A 111 13.88 -0.49 4.72
C LEU A 111 13.92 -0.45 3.20
N SER A 112 12.77 -0.55 2.52
CA SER A 112 12.71 -0.52 1.06
C SER A 112 13.17 0.82 0.46
N VAL A 113 12.95 1.94 1.17
CA VAL A 113 13.44 3.26 0.75
C VAL A 113 14.96 3.35 0.87
N HIS A 114 15.54 2.71 1.88
CA HIS A 114 17.00 2.70 2.09
C HIS A 114 17.74 1.66 1.27
N THR A 115 17.02 0.90 0.43
CA THR A 115 17.57 -0.12 -0.46
C THR A 115 16.98 0.01 -1.88
N PRO A 116 17.13 1.17 -2.57
CA PRO A 116 16.65 1.30 -3.94
C PRO A 116 17.35 0.30 -4.88
N PHE A 117 16.79 0.10 -6.07
CA PHE A 117 17.30 -0.82 -7.09
C PHE A 117 17.40 -2.29 -6.64
N VAL A 118 16.59 -2.69 -5.65
CA VAL A 118 16.49 -4.11 -5.23
C VAL A 118 15.64 -4.91 -6.19
N THR A 119 14.47 -4.39 -6.57
CA THR A 119 13.55 -5.03 -7.52
C THR A 119 12.50 -4.04 -8.02
N SER A 120 12.04 -4.24 -9.25
CA SER A 120 10.87 -3.54 -9.81
C SER A 120 9.57 -4.35 -9.68
N ASP A 121 9.62 -5.53 -9.05
CA ASP A 121 8.45 -6.39 -8.84
C ASP A 121 7.83 -6.15 -7.47
N THR A 122 6.67 -5.51 -7.47
CA THR A 122 5.93 -5.18 -6.24
C THR A 122 5.58 -6.41 -5.41
N ARG A 123 5.29 -7.55 -6.04
CA ARG A 123 4.94 -8.81 -5.35
C ARG A 123 6.05 -9.27 -4.41
N ILE A 124 7.30 -9.07 -4.82
CA ILE A 124 8.49 -9.46 -4.05
C ILE A 124 8.57 -8.65 -2.75
N VAL A 125 8.46 -7.32 -2.85
CA VAL A 125 8.56 -6.42 -1.69
C VAL A 125 7.38 -6.63 -0.74
N LEU A 126 6.14 -6.70 -1.26
CA LEU A 126 4.97 -6.90 -0.41
C LEU A 126 4.97 -8.26 0.27
N GLY A 127 5.35 -9.33 -0.46
CA GLY A 127 5.48 -10.67 0.10
C GLY A 127 6.53 -10.73 1.23
N ALA A 128 7.68 -10.07 1.05
CA ALA A 128 8.71 -9.99 2.07
C ALA A 128 8.24 -9.20 3.30
N MET A 129 7.63 -8.03 3.11
CA MET A 129 7.16 -7.19 4.23
C MET A 129 6.01 -7.83 5.00
N ASN A 130 5.03 -8.45 4.33
CA ASN A 130 3.97 -9.20 5.01
C ASN A 130 4.54 -10.31 5.88
N GLU A 131 5.49 -11.10 5.34
CA GLU A 131 6.13 -12.17 6.10
C GLU A 131 6.92 -11.66 7.31
N LEU A 132 7.68 -10.59 7.14
CA LEU A 132 8.48 -10.00 8.22
C LEU A 132 7.61 -9.41 9.32
N ILE A 133 6.53 -8.71 8.96
CA ILE A 133 5.59 -8.16 9.96
C ILE A 133 4.84 -9.28 10.68
N ASP A 134 4.49 -10.36 9.99
CA ASP A 134 3.81 -11.50 10.60
C ASP A 134 4.73 -12.30 11.54
N LYS A 135 5.95 -12.61 11.10
CA LYS A 135 6.85 -13.53 11.80
C LYS A 135 7.82 -12.87 12.79
N ASN A 136 8.20 -11.60 12.55
CA ASN A 136 9.18 -10.91 13.38
C ASN A 136 8.52 -9.88 14.29
N PRO A 137 8.58 -10.07 15.63
CA PRO A 137 7.98 -9.16 16.61
C PRO A 137 8.47 -7.71 16.48
N VAL A 138 9.73 -7.47 16.03
CA VAL A 138 10.29 -6.12 15.91
C VAL A 138 9.55 -5.34 14.81
N PHE A 139 9.28 -5.96 13.65
CA PHE A 139 8.48 -5.36 12.59
C PHE A 139 7.03 -5.13 13.03
N ARG A 140 6.43 -6.09 13.73
CA ARG A 140 5.05 -5.99 14.21
C ARG A 140 4.89 -4.92 15.28
N ASN A 141 5.81 -4.86 16.25
CA ASN A 141 5.77 -3.92 17.36
C ASN A 141 5.84 -2.46 16.91
N GLU A 142 6.41 -2.17 15.74
CA GLU A 142 6.39 -0.82 15.18
C GLU A 142 4.95 -0.33 14.93
N TRP A 143 4.04 -1.22 14.51
CA TRP A 143 2.61 -0.93 14.33
C TRP A 143 1.87 -0.93 15.68
N ASP A 144 2.11 -1.96 16.48
CA ASP A 144 1.48 -2.14 17.80
C ASP A 144 1.70 -0.94 18.72
N LYS A 145 2.89 -0.32 18.64
CA LYS A 145 3.27 0.87 19.43
C LYS A 145 2.36 2.08 19.17
N TYR A 146 1.80 2.17 17.99
CA TYR A 146 0.88 3.26 17.61
C TYR A 146 -0.58 2.82 17.62
N ASN A 147 -0.93 1.88 18.51
CA ASN A 147 -2.30 1.38 18.65
C ASN A 147 -2.91 0.84 17.35
N LEU A 148 -2.09 0.21 16.51
CA LEU A 148 -2.48 -0.35 15.22
C LEU A 148 -2.33 -1.86 15.18
N VAL A 149 -3.27 -2.55 14.54
CA VAL A 149 -3.11 -3.92 14.07
C VAL A 149 -2.94 -3.88 12.55
N PHE A 150 -1.80 -4.32 12.07
CA PHE A 150 -1.50 -4.42 10.65
C PHE A 150 -2.34 -5.51 9.99
N LEU A 151 -2.94 -5.22 8.82
CA LEU A 151 -3.78 -6.14 8.08
C LEU A 151 -3.16 -6.60 6.76
N GLY A 152 -2.44 -5.73 6.06
CA GLY A 152 -1.84 -6.10 4.79
C GLY A 152 -0.96 -5.01 4.19
N ALA A 153 0.17 -5.41 3.63
CA ALA A 153 1.15 -4.54 2.99
C ALA A 153 0.60 -3.88 1.73
N THR A 154 0.99 -2.63 1.55
CA THR A 154 0.84 -1.90 0.28
C THR A 154 2.18 -1.39 -0.20
N GLY A 155 2.32 -1.24 -1.50
CA GLY A 155 3.53 -0.76 -2.12
C GLY A 155 3.24 0.06 -3.36
N SER A 156 4.31 0.54 -3.93
CA SER A 156 4.31 1.22 -5.21
C SER A 156 4.60 0.24 -6.36
N ASP A 157 4.34 0.63 -7.58
CA ASP A 157 5.11 0.15 -8.73
C ASP A 157 6.51 0.80 -8.71
N THR A 158 7.37 0.45 -9.66
CA THR A 158 8.72 1.01 -9.70
C THR A 158 8.70 2.53 -9.92
N TYR A 159 9.63 3.23 -9.30
CA TYR A 159 9.77 4.68 -9.43
C TYR A 159 10.59 5.05 -10.65
N ASP A 160 10.14 6.11 -11.33
CA ASP A 160 10.76 6.72 -12.50
C ASP A 160 10.77 8.25 -12.37
N LEU A 161 11.40 8.93 -13.32
CA LEU A 161 11.42 10.39 -13.41
C LEU A 161 10.33 10.90 -14.34
N TYR A 162 9.64 11.96 -13.92
CA TYR A 162 8.67 12.72 -14.68
C TYR A 162 9.09 14.20 -14.61
N THR A 163 9.43 14.80 -15.75
CA THR A 163 10.07 16.12 -15.77
C THR A 163 9.49 17.06 -16.81
N LYS A 164 9.68 18.37 -16.60
CA LYS A 164 9.33 19.42 -17.59
C LYS A 164 10.34 19.49 -18.75
N PHE A 165 11.45 18.82 -18.66
CA PHE A 165 12.56 18.81 -19.61
C PHE A 165 13.02 17.38 -19.89
N PRO A 166 13.57 17.10 -21.09
CA PRO A 166 14.08 15.77 -21.39
C PRO A 166 15.35 15.48 -20.57
N VAL A 167 15.43 14.27 -19.98
CA VAL A 167 16.61 13.77 -19.28
C VAL A 167 17.30 12.75 -20.18
N LYS A 168 18.39 13.17 -20.82
CA LYS A 168 19.21 12.34 -21.71
C LYS A 168 20.39 11.70 -20.97
N SER A 169 20.84 12.32 -19.88
CA SER A 169 21.89 11.84 -19.02
C SER A 169 21.63 12.25 -17.56
N ILE A 170 22.30 11.58 -16.63
CA ILE A 170 22.24 11.91 -15.19
C ILE A 170 22.69 13.37 -14.92
N ASN A 171 23.55 13.94 -15.78
CA ASN A 171 24.03 15.32 -15.62
C ASN A 171 22.94 16.37 -15.83
N ASP A 172 21.86 16.04 -16.57
CA ASP A 172 20.74 16.95 -16.80
C ASP A 172 19.95 17.24 -15.52
N LEU A 173 20.17 16.44 -14.46
CA LEU A 173 19.54 16.61 -13.15
C LEU A 173 20.29 17.62 -12.26
N LYS A 174 21.53 18.00 -12.59
CA LYS A 174 22.31 18.92 -11.75
C LYS A 174 21.62 20.27 -11.58
N GLY A 175 21.43 20.67 -10.32
CA GLY A 175 20.76 21.93 -9.98
C GLY A 175 19.25 21.95 -10.17
N LYS A 176 18.65 20.86 -10.67
CA LYS A 176 17.21 20.75 -10.87
C LYS A 176 16.48 20.48 -9.55
N LYS A 177 15.34 21.15 -9.35
CA LYS A 177 14.43 20.90 -8.23
C LYS A 177 13.50 19.76 -8.61
N ILE A 178 13.64 18.62 -7.95
CA ILE A 178 12.84 17.42 -8.24
C ILE A 178 12.05 17.04 -7.00
N SER A 179 10.73 17.01 -7.12
CA SER A 179 9.85 16.55 -6.06
C SER A 179 10.04 15.06 -5.78
N ALA A 180 9.94 14.68 -4.51
CA ALA A 180 9.92 13.28 -4.09
C ALA A 180 9.11 13.16 -2.79
N PRO A 181 8.30 12.09 -2.61
CA PRO A 181 7.49 11.96 -1.41
C PRO A 181 8.34 11.55 -0.21
N GLY A 182 8.28 12.36 0.86
CA GLY A 182 8.96 12.08 2.11
C GLY A 182 10.45 11.82 1.94
N ILE A 183 10.94 10.75 2.56
CA ILE A 183 12.38 10.42 2.53
C ILE A 183 12.88 9.87 1.18
N LEU A 184 12.03 9.68 0.18
CA LEU A 184 12.47 9.29 -1.17
C LEU A 184 13.40 10.32 -1.84
N GLY A 185 13.43 11.55 -1.34
CA GLY A 185 14.46 12.53 -1.68
C GLY A 185 15.90 12.03 -1.52
N LEU A 186 16.14 11.00 -0.70
CA LEU A 186 17.43 10.33 -0.57
C LEU A 186 17.93 9.73 -1.89
N TRP A 187 17.02 9.31 -2.77
CA TRP A 187 17.37 8.71 -4.07
C TRP A 187 17.92 9.73 -5.08
N LEU A 188 17.73 11.02 -4.83
CA LEU A 188 18.29 12.12 -5.60
C LEU A 188 19.69 12.55 -5.11
N ARG A 189 20.15 12.00 -3.98
CA ARG A 189 21.52 12.26 -3.49
C ARG A 189 22.53 11.66 -4.46
N GLY A 190 23.60 12.40 -4.72
CA GLY A 190 24.65 11.97 -5.64
C GLY A 190 24.42 12.34 -7.11
N VAL A 191 23.18 12.61 -7.56
CA VAL A 191 22.91 13.03 -8.93
C VAL A 191 22.88 14.56 -9.12
N GLY A 192 23.05 15.29 -8.03
CA GLY A 192 23.11 16.77 -8.05
C GLY A 192 21.77 17.47 -8.18
N ALA A 193 20.66 16.76 -8.11
CA ALA A 193 19.32 17.35 -8.01
C ALA A 193 19.04 17.83 -6.57
N THR A 194 18.21 18.86 -6.45
CA THR A 194 17.70 19.34 -5.17
C THR A 194 16.34 18.70 -4.90
N PRO A 195 16.19 17.84 -3.89
CA PRO A 195 14.90 17.25 -3.57
C PRO A 195 13.95 18.30 -3.00
N VAL A 196 12.66 18.23 -3.41
CA VAL A 196 11.54 19.02 -2.88
C VAL A 196 10.56 18.02 -2.28
N ASP A 197 10.23 18.18 -1.00
CA ASP A 197 9.26 17.32 -0.33
C ASP A 197 7.83 17.60 -0.82
N GLY A 198 6.98 16.56 -0.84
CA GLY A 198 5.59 16.67 -1.26
C GLY A 198 4.89 15.32 -1.31
N ALA A 199 3.72 15.28 -1.92
CA ALA A 199 2.92 14.08 -2.10
C ALA A 199 2.21 14.09 -3.46
N LEU A 200 1.69 12.94 -3.92
CA LEU A 200 0.92 12.84 -5.18
C LEU A 200 -0.21 13.88 -5.29
N THR A 201 -0.76 14.29 -4.16
CA THR A 201 -1.84 15.28 -4.10
C THR A 201 -1.39 16.73 -4.34
N THR A 202 -0.08 17.02 -4.28
CA THR A 202 0.48 18.36 -4.48
C THR A 202 1.38 18.47 -5.71
N PHE A 203 1.97 17.38 -6.19
CA PHE A 203 2.99 17.40 -7.24
C PHE A 203 2.54 18.07 -8.55
N TYR A 204 1.27 17.92 -8.93
CA TYR A 204 0.77 18.62 -10.12
C TYR A 204 0.94 20.13 -9.97
N THR A 205 0.47 20.69 -8.85
CA THR A 205 0.55 22.13 -8.56
C THR A 205 1.99 22.58 -8.36
N ASP A 206 2.80 21.79 -7.66
CA ASP A 206 4.21 22.11 -7.40
C ASP A 206 5.01 22.24 -8.70
N ILE A 207 4.78 21.35 -9.66
CA ILE A 207 5.42 21.40 -10.98
C ILE A 207 4.83 22.52 -11.83
N GLN A 208 3.52 22.70 -11.82
CA GLN A 208 2.84 23.72 -12.58
C GLN A 208 3.31 25.13 -12.20
N THR A 209 3.43 25.39 -10.88
CA THR A 209 3.83 26.70 -10.33
C THR A 209 5.35 26.89 -10.27
N GLY A 210 6.16 25.89 -10.63
CA GLY A 210 7.62 25.97 -10.65
C GLY A 210 8.29 25.81 -9.28
N VAL A 211 7.58 25.31 -8.27
CA VAL A 211 8.18 24.88 -6.99
C VAL A 211 9.17 23.75 -7.25
N SER A 212 8.84 22.85 -8.18
CA SER A 212 9.74 21.85 -8.72
C SER A 212 9.68 21.80 -10.27
N GLU A 213 10.68 21.15 -10.89
CA GLU A 213 10.79 20.99 -12.34
C GLU A 213 10.46 19.55 -12.79
N GLY A 214 10.09 18.70 -11.82
CA GLY A 214 9.73 17.31 -12.06
C GLY A 214 9.55 16.57 -10.74
N VAL A 215 9.34 15.25 -10.85
CA VAL A 215 9.09 14.38 -9.70
C VAL A 215 9.68 12.99 -9.92
N VAL A 216 10.21 12.39 -8.86
CA VAL A 216 10.44 10.95 -8.76
C VAL A 216 9.15 10.33 -8.27
N SER A 217 8.48 9.53 -9.09
CA SER A 217 7.18 8.95 -8.78
C SER A 217 6.90 7.66 -9.55
N LEU A 218 5.70 7.16 -9.43
CA LEU A 218 5.21 5.87 -9.93
C LEU A 218 4.11 6.06 -10.98
N ALA A 219 4.12 5.27 -12.04
CA ALA A 219 3.20 5.41 -13.17
C ALA A 219 1.72 5.34 -12.76
N THR A 220 1.41 4.41 -11.84
CA THR A 220 0.03 4.19 -11.37
C THR A 220 -0.51 5.33 -10.50
N GLY A 221 0.37 6.19 -9.96
CA GLY A 221 0.01 7.43 -9.27
C GLY A 221 -0.05 8.63 -10.21
N ILE A 222 0.90 8.73 -11.15
CA ILE A 222 1.02 9.84 -12.09
C ILE A 222 -0.18 9.91 -13.06
N LEU A 223 -0.64 8.77 -13.58
CA LEU A 223 -1.75 8.73 -14.54
C LEU A 223 -3.04 9.32 -13.95
N PRO A 224 -3.58 8.86 -12.81
CA PRO A 224 -4.83 9.39 -12.28
C PRO A 224 -4.73 10.82 -11.75
N THR A 225 -3.54 11.27 -11.35
CA THR A 225 -3.30 12.64 -10.89
C THR A 225 -2.92 13.60 -12.02
N LYS A 226 -2.83 13.09 -13.25
CA LYS A 226 -2.54 13.85 -14.49
C LYS A 226 -1.22 14.62 -14.46
N ILE A 227 -0.28 14.24 -13.61
CA ILE A 227 1.03 14.93 -13.49
C ILE A 227 1.79 14.91 -14.82
N TYR A 228 1.55 13.93 -15.69
CA TYR A 228 2.10 13.88 -17.04
C TYR A 228 1.73 15.11 -17.92
N GLU A 229 0.67 15.85 -17.59
CA GLU A 229 0.28 17.08 -18.32
C GLU A 229 1.28 18.21 -18.07
N VAL A 230 1.87 18.27 -16.88
CA VAL A 230 2.85 19.30 -16.46
C VAL A 230 4.29 18.79 -16.43
N ALA A 231 4.49 17.47 -16.55
CA ALA A 231 5.79 16.80 -16.59
C ALA A 231 5.79 15.71 -17.68
N PRO A 232 5.80 16.10 -18.98
CA PRO A 232 5.55 15.18 -20.09
C PRO A 232 6.75 14.30 -20.47
N TYR A 233 7.93 14.56 -19.93
CA TYR A 233 9.13 13.76 -20.22
C TYR A 233 9.30 12.69 -19.14
N ILE A 234 8.98 11.45 -19.50
CA ILE A 234 9.10 10.29 -18.62
C ILE A 234 10.42 9.58 -18.92
N THR A 235 11.29 9.51 -17.92
CA THR A 235 12.55 8.76 -18.03
C THR A 235 12.45 7.50 -17.16
N LYS A 236 12.44 6.33 -17.83
CA LYS A 236 12.42 5.02 -17.13
C LYS A 236 13.78 4.75 -16.50
N VAL A 237 13.87 4.90 -15.20
CA VAL A 237 15.05 4.62 -14.39
C VAL A 237 14.95 3.27 -13.70
N ASN A 238 13.71 2.84 -13.39
CA ASN A 238 13.44 1.63 -12.63
C ASN A 238 14.16 1.62 -11.28
N MET A 239 13.93 2.65 -10.45
CA MET A 239 14.62 2.80 -9.16
C MET A 239 14.22 1.77 -8.12
N GLY A 240 13.16 1.02 -8.40
CA GLY A 240 12.65 -0.04 -7.52
C GLY A 240 11.32 0.30 -6.86
N VAL A 241 10.83 -0.67 -6.12
CA VAL A 241 9.54 -0.66 -5.43
C VAL A 241 9.71 -0.22 -3.97
N VAL A 242 8.76 0.56 -3.49
CA VAL A 242 8.70 0.97 -2.09
C VAL A 242 7.55 0.27 -1.37
N PHE A 243 7.81 -0.26 -0.18
CA PHE A 243 6.78 -0.56 0.79
C PHE A 243 6.20 0.78 1.28
N SER A 244 4.99 1.08 0.88
CA SER A 244 4.40 2.39 1.17
C SER A 244 3.75 2.45 2.55
N GLY A 245 3.54 1.32 3.17
CA GLY A 245 2.82 1.15 4.42
C GLY A 245 1.81 0.02 4.32
N GLY A 246 0.62 0.21 4.88
CA GLY A 246 -0.37 -0.85 4.84
C GLY A 246 -1.75 -0.45 5.31
N LEU A 247 -2.68 -1.33 5.07
CA LEU A 247 -3.99 -1.28 5.68
C LEU A 247 -3.85 -1.70 7.15
N ALA A 248 -4.39 -0.91 8.05
CA ALA A 248 -4.37 -1.18 9.48
C ALA A 248 -5.71 -0.85 10.14
N ILE A 249 -6.00 -1.50 11.24
CA ILE A 249 -7.14 -1.24 12.10
C ILE A 249 -6.67 -0.72 13.46
N ASN A 250 -7.42 0.21 14.03
CA ASN A 250 -7.20 0.67 15.41
C ASN A 250 -7.28 -0.52 16.37
N LYS A 251 -6.32 -0.63 17.30
CA LYS A 251 -6.18 -1.78 18.19
C LYS A 251 -7.31 -1.89 19.23
N ASP A 252 -7.87 -0.75 19.65
CA ASP A 252 -9.01 -0.76 20.57
C ASP A 252 -10.30 -1.21 19.86
N THR A 253 -10.49 -0.81 18.60
CA THR A 253 -11.55 -1.37 17.75
C THR A 253 -11.34 -2.86 17.53
N TRP A 254 -10.11 -3.27 17.17
CA TRP A 254 -9.75 -4.68 16.99
C TRP A 254 -10.09 -5.54 18.19
N GLY A 255 -9.77 -5.07 19.41
CA GLY A 255 -10.03 -5.78 20.65
C GLY A 255 -11.51 -6.03 20.95
N LYS A 256 -12.41 -5.25 20.33
CA LYS A 256 -13.87 -5.41 20.46
C LYS A 256 -14.46 -6.36 19.42
N LEU A 257 -13.70 -6.72 18.38
CA LEU A 257 -14.18 -7.60 17.32
C LEU A 257 -14.18 -9.06 17.77
N PRO A 258 -15.24 -9.82 17.42
CA PRO A 258 -15.23 -11.28 17.64
C PRO A 258 -14.07 -11.96 16.90
N PRO A 259 -13.52 -13.07 17.44
CA PRO A 259 -12.39 -13.79 16.81
C PRO A 259 -12.65 -14.20 15.35
N GLU A 260 -13.88 -14.56 15.00
CA GLU A 260 -14.27 -14.89 13.62
C GLU A 260 -14.10 -13.68 12.68
N VAL A 261 -14.46 -12.48 13.14
CA VAL A 261 -14.30 -11.23 12.38
C VAL A 261 -12.84 -10.87 12.25
N GLN A 262 -12.06 -11.03 13.32
CA GLN A 262 -10.60 -10.79 13.29
C GLN A 262 -9.91 -11.71 12.28
N THR A 263 -10.28 -13.00 12.26
CA THR A 263 -9.74 -13.98 11.30
C THR A 263 -10.10 -13.58 9.87
N ALA A 264 -11.36 -13.26 9.61
CA ALA A 264 -11.83 -12.82 8.27
C ALA A 264 -11.07 -11.57 7.79
N MET A 265 -10.81 -10.59 8.68
CA MET A 265 -10.04 -9.39 8.34
C MET A 265 -8.56 -9.67 8.05
N ARG A 266 -7.90 -10.56 8.81
CA ARG A 266 -6.50 -10.94 8.52
C ARG A 266 -6.37 -11.63 7.17
N GLU A 267 -7.25 -12.58 6.88
CA GLU A 267 -7.25 -13.29 5.61
C GLU A 267 -7.60 -12.36 4.42
N ALA A 268 -8.58 -11.48 4.60
CA ALA A 268 -8.92 -10.48 3.59
C ALA A 268 -7.79 -9.46 3.36
N GLY A 269 -7.07 -9.09 4.42
CA GLY A 269 -5.89 -8.23 4.34
C GLY A 269 -4.73 -8.87 3.57
N ALA A 270 -4.49 -10.17 3.78
CA ALA A 270 -3.50 -10.92 3.00
C ALA A 270 -3.88 -10.99 1.52
N GLU A 271 -5.15 -11.25 1.20
CA GLU A 271 -5.65 -11.28 -0.18
C GLU A 271 -5.62 -9.90 -0.84
N TYR A 272 -5.98 -8.84 -0.11
CA TYR A 272 -5.83 -7.45 -0.55
C TYR A 272 -4.38 -7.14 -0.96
N SER A 273 -3.42 -7.46 -0.11
CA SER A 273 -2.00 -7.23 -0.39
C SER A 273 -1.49 -8.03 -1.59
N ARG A 274 -1.89 -9.31 -1.69
CA ARG A 274 -1.51 -10.18 -2.80
C ARG A 274 -2.02 -9.65 -4.14
N ARG A 275 -3.33 -9.38 -4.23
CA ARG A 275 -3.95 -8.84 -5.46
C ARG A 275 -3.43 -7.47 -5.82
N HIS A 276 -3.19 -6.62 -4.83
CA HIS A 276 -2.59 -5.32 -5.06
C HIS A 276 -1.21 -5.44 -5.71
N GLY A 277 -0.36 -6.33 -5.22
CA GLY A 277 0.95 -6.58 -5.81
C GLY A 277 0.89 -7.10 -7.25
N GLU A 278 -0.04 -8.03 -7.53
CA GLU A 278 -0.25 -8.57 -8.87
C GLU A 278 -0.76 -7.53 -9.86
N ASP A 279 -1.72 -6.71 -9.44
CA ASP A 279 -2.29 -5.63 -10.26
C ASP A 279 -1.23 -4.58 -10.62
N LEU A 280 -0.40 -4.17 -9.65
CA LEU A 280 0.62 -3.14 -9.89
C LEU A 280 1.66 -3.56 -10.94
N VAL A 281 2.06 -4.82 -10.98
CA VAL A 281 2.99 -5.33 -12.00
C VAL A 281 2.42 -5.18 -13.40
N GLN A 282 1.11 -5.42 -13.57
CA GLN A 282 0.45 -5.27 -14.87
C GLN A 282 0.11 -3.81 -15.18
N ARG A 283 -0.38 -3.09 -14.17
CA ARG A 283 -0.87 -1.72 -14.31
C ARG A 283 0.24 -0.71 -14.60
N HIS A 284 1.46 -0.96 -14.16
CA HIS A 284 2.61 -0.07 -14.43
C HIS A 284 2.77 0.19 -15.93
N GLN A 285 2.90 -0.87 -16.75
CA GLN A 285 3.07 -0.70 -18.21
C GLN A 285 1.82 -0.11 -18.85
N THR A 286 0.63 -0.58 -18.46
CA THR A 286 -0.64 -0.03 -18.96
C THR A 286 -0.76 1.48 -18.66
N ALA A 287 -0.31 1.93 -17.49
CA ALA A 287 -0.32 3.35 -17.14
C ALA A 287 0.65 4.17 -18.00
N MET A 288 1.86 3.64 -18.25
CA MET A 288 2.85 4.27 -19.13
C MET A 288 2.28 4.44 -20.55
N ASP A 289 1.74 3.37 -21.14
CA ASP A 289 1.16 3.38 -22.48
C ASP A 289 -0.02 4.35 -22.58
N ARG A 290 -0.86 4.36 -21.53
CA ARG A 290 -2.01 5.27 -21.48
C ARG A 290 -1.61 6.74 -21.39
N MET A 291 -0.57 7.08 -20.61
CA MET A 291 -0.06 8.46 -20.55
C MET A 291 0.46 8.92 -21.90
N VAL A 292 1.19 8.08 -22.63
CA VAL A 292 1.66 8.39 -23.98
C VAL A 292 0.47 8.61 -24.94
N GLU A 293 -0.52 7.72 -24.90
CA GLU A 293 -1.71 7.82 -25.77
C GLU A 293 -2.50 9.12 -25.53
N VAL A 294 -2.84 9.39 -24.26
CA VAL A 294 -3.66 10.59 -23.93
C VAL A 294 -2.86 11.88 -24.06
N GLY A 295 -1.55 11.82 -23.87
CA GLY A 295 -0.66 12.98 -23.93
C GLY A 295 -0.06 13.26 -25.30
N LYS A 296 -0.35 12.44 -26.35
CA LYS A 296 0.23 12.62 -27.69
C LYS A 296 -0.13 13.94 -28.37
N THR A 297 -1.27 14.54 -28.01
CA THR A 297 -1.74 15.82 -28.54
C THR A 297 -1.34 17.02 -27.71
N GLN A 298 -0.64 16.81 -26.61
CA GLN A 298 -0.10 17.90 -25.77
C GLN A 298 1.08 18.60 -26.47
N ASN A 299 1.45 19.76 -25.98
CA ASN A 299 2.63 20.50 -26.43
C ASN A 299 3.52 20.87 -25.22
N PRO A 300 4.66 20.20 -25.02
CA PRO A 300 5.17 19.05 -25.77
C PRO A 300 4.39 17.76 -25.51
N PRO A 301 4.41 16.79 -26.44
CA PRO A 301 3.74 15.50 -26.24
C PRO A 301 4.43 14.68 -25.15
N VAL A 302 3.66 13.80 -24.50
CA VAL A 302 4.23 12.86 -23.52
C VAL A 302 5.14 11.87 -24.24
N THR A 303 6.35 11.73 -23.72
CA THR A 303 7.37 10.80 -24.23
C THR A 303 7.91 9.92 -23.12
N VAL A 304 8.18 8.65 -23.44
CA VAL A 304 8.82 7.71 -22.52
C VAL A 304 10.16 7.29 -23.10
N THR A 305 11.23 7.52 -22.37
CA THR A 305 12.61 7.18 -22.79
C THR A 305 13.29 6.37 -21.68
N PRO A 306 13.88 5.20 -21.99
CA PRO A 306 14.69 4.50 -21.01
C PRO A 306 15.97 5.28 -20.72
N MET A 307 16.38 5.35 -19.46
CA MET A 307 17.70 5.81 -19.11
C MET A 307 18.74 4.82 -19.64
N SER A 308 19.88 5.32 -20.15
CA SER A 308 20.95 4.43 -20.57
C SER A 308 21.47 3.60 -19.40
N GLU A 309 21.87 2.34 -19.65
CA GLU A 309 22.44 1.49 -18.61
C GLU A 309 23.66 2.12 -17.94
N ALA A 310 24.48 2.83 -18.71
CA ALA A 310 25.65 3.53 -18.20
C ALA A 310 25.28 4.66 -17.22
N ASP A 311 24.26 5.48 -17.54
CA ASP A 311 23.81 6.54 -16.63
C ASP A 311 23.04 5.97 -15.43
N ARG A 312 22.27 4.91 -15.66
CA ARG A 312 21.60 4.19 -14.58
C ARG A 312 22.61 3.58 -13.61
N ARG A 313 23.69 2.97 -14.11
CA ARG A 313 24.79 2.48 -13.29
C ARG A 313 25.47 3.60 -12.49
N LYS A 314 25.76 4.75 -13.16
CA LYS A 314 26.29 5.93 -12.47
C LYS A 314 25.38 6.40 -11.33
N TRP A 315 24.04 6.39 -11.55
CA TRP A 315 23.09 6.75 -10.50
C TRP A 315 23.22 5.83 -9.30
N ILE A 316 23.17 4.51 -9.54
CA ILE A 316 23.30 3.49 -8.48
C ILE A 316 24.61 3.66 -7.69
N ASP A 317 25.72 3.87 -8.40
CA ASP A 317 27.05 3.99 -7.80
C ASP A 317 27.24 5.33 -7.05
N SER A 318 26.54 6.40 -7.50
CA SER A 318 26.58 7.72 -6.84
C SER A 318 25.77 7.80 -5.56
N LEU A 319 24.84 6.87 -5.33
CA LEU A 319 24.08 6.85 -4.10
C LEU A 319 24.97 6.63 -2.88
N PRO A 320 24.77 7.39 -1.81
CA PRO A 320 25.47 7.13 -0.54
C PRO A 320 25.07 5.76 0.02
N PRO A 321 25.72 5.26 1.07
CA PRO A 321 25.41 3.97 1.69
C PRO A 321 24.11 4.05 2.51
N LEU A 322 22.97 4.26 1.85
CA LEU A 322 21.68 4.52 2.47
C LEU A 322 21.27 3.46 3.50
N SER A 323 21.51 2.18 3.18
CA SER A 323 21.21 1.08 4.10
C SER A 323 22.07 1.11 5.36
N GLN A 324 23.35 1.48 5.24
CA GLN A 324 24.25 1.58 6.38
C GLN A 324 23.94 2.83 7.22
N GLU A 325 23.55 3.94 6.59
CA GLU A 325 23.03 5.10 7.29
C GLU A 325 21.78 4.73 8.11
N TRP A 326 20.87 3.95 7.52
CA TRP A 326 19.66 3.46 8.19
C TRP A 326 20.05 2.54 9.37
N VAL A 327 20.96 1.60 9.17
CA VAL A 327 21.47 0.70 10.24
C VAL A 327 22.01 1.53 11.39
N LYS A 328 22.97 2.43 11.13
CA LYS A 328 23.59 3.27 12.15
C LYS A 328 22.56 4.05 12.97
N ASN A 329 21.58 4.67 12.28
CA ASN A 329 20.58 5.51 12.93
C ASN A 329 19.61 4.69 13.82
N ASN A 330 19.31 3.46 13.45
CA ASN A 330 18.41 2.60 14.21
C ASN A 330 19.13 1.83 15.31
N GLU A 331 20.38 1.44 15.13
CA GLU A 331 21.20 0.85 16.20
C GLU A 331 21.44 1.86 17.33
N ALA A 332 21.60 3.15 17.01
CA ALA A 332 21.67 4.21 18.03
C ALA A 332 20.37 4.33 18.87
N ARG A 333 19.26 3.74 18.41
CA ARG A 333 17.98 3.67 19.13
C ARG A 333 17.77 2.32 19.81
N GLY A 334 18.77 1.43 19.84
CA GLY A 334 18.72 0.12 20.45
C GLY A 334 18.05 -0.97 19.60
N VAL A 335 17.81 -0.70 18.30
CA VAL A 335 17.27 -1.68 17.37
C VAL A 335 18.41 -2.50 16.76
N GLN A 336 18.27 -3.81 16.62
CA GLN A 336 19.24 -4.67 15.92
C GLN A 336 19.12 -4.49 14.39
N ALA A 337 19.36 -3.29 13.90
CA ALA A 337 19.00 -2.87 12.56
C ALA A 337 19.73 -3.63 11.45
N LYS A 338 21.02 -3.99 11.69
CA LYS A 338 21.77 -4.82 10.75
C LYS A 338 21.12 -6.19 10.50
N ALA A 339 20.63 -6.82 11.58
CA ALA A 339 19.93 -8.10 11.46
C ALA A 339 18.61 -7.97 10.68
N LEU A 340 17.85 -6.89 10.90
CA LEU A 340 16.61 -6.62 10.18
C LEU A 340 16.85 -6.35 8.70
N LEU A 341 17.90 -5.57 8.35
CA LEU A 341 18.30 -5.36 6.96
C LEU A 341 18.63 -6.68 6.27
N ASN A 342 19.44 -7.53 6.91
CA ASN A 342 19.82 -8.83 6.35
C ASN A 342 18.60 -9.73 6.16
N GLN A 343 17.66 -9.74 7.11
CA GLN A 343 16.41 -10.49 6.98
C GLN A 343 15.57 -9.99 5.80
N TYR A 344 15.44 -8.67 5.62
CA TYR A 344 14.72 -8.10 4.49
C TYR A 344 15.38 -8.47 3.16
N ILE A 345 16.70 -8.28 3.02
CA ILE A 345 17.44 -8.64 1.79
C ILE A 345 17.34 -10.14 1.50
N THR A 346 17.42 -10.99 2.53
CA THR A 346 17.22 -12.44 2.39
C THR A 346 15.80 -12.75 1.91
N ALA A 347 14.79 -12.12 2.49
CA ALA A 347 13.39 -12.35 2.15
C ALA A 347 13.06 -11.93 0.69
N VAL A 348 13.61 -10.81 0.21
CA VAL A 348 13.41 -10.38 -1.19
C VAL A 348 14.21 -11.24 -2.16
N LYS A 349 15.45 -11.62 -1.85
CA LYS A 349 16.28 -12.56 -2.66
C LYS A 349 15.61 -13.93 -2.79
N ALA A 350 15.04 -14.47 -1.71
CA ALA A 350 14.31 -15.74 -1.70
C ALA A 350 13.08 -15.73 -2.63
N ARG A 351 12.55 -14.53 -2.93
CA ARG A 351 11.43 -14.31 -3.85
C ARG A 351 11.87 -13.94 -5.27
N GLY A 352 13.18 -14.01 -5.56
CA GLY A 352 13.73 -13.79 -6.89
C GLY A 352 14.28 -12.38 -7.16
N ALA A 353 14.34 -11.48 -6.16
CA ALA A 353 15.02 -10.20 -6.33
C ALA A 353 16.50 -10.39 -6.64
N LYS A 354 17.02 -9.55 -7.53
CA LYS A 354 18.43 -9.44 -7.88
C LYS A 354 18.92 -8.00 -7.63
N PRO A 355 19.26 -7.65 -6.37
CA PRO A 355 19.69 -6.30 -6.06
C PRO A 355 20.88 -5.86 -6.92
N GLU A 356 20.80 -4.67 -7.51
CA GLU A 356 21.84 -4.16 -8.38
C GLU A 356 22.98 -3.47 -7.63
N ARG A 357 22.84 -3.34 -6.32
CA ARG A 357 23.87 -2.91 -5.38
C ARG A 357 23.83 -3.81 -4.15
N ASP A 358 25.01 -4.08 -3.59
CA ASP A 358 25.14 -4.77 -2.31
C ASP A 358 24.78 -3.81 -1.16
N TRP A 359 23.55 -3.89 -0.69
CA TRP A 359 23.04 -3.08 0.40
C TRP A 359 23.36 -3.65 1.78
N GLU A 360 23.90 -4.86 1.83
CA GLU A 360 24.29 -5.53 3.08
C GLU A 360 25.66 -5.08 3.58
N ARG A 361 26.45 -4.38 2.74
CA ARG A 361 27.80 -3.88 3.06
C ARG A 361 27.86 -2.39 3.23
#